data_29f5526a76e641f395ba17b201fdec86
#
_entry.id   29f5526a76e641f395ba17b201fdec86
#
_cell.length_a   1.000
_cell.length_b   1.000
_cell.length_c   1.000
_cell.angle_alpha   90.00
_cell.angle_beta   90.00
_cell.angle_gamma   90.00
#
_symmetry.space_group_name_H-M   'P 1'
#
loop_
_entity.id
_entity.type
_entity.pdbx_description
1 polymer ?
#
loop_
_entity_poly.entity_id
_entity_poly.type
_entity_poly.pdbx_seq_one_letter_code
_entity_poly.pdbx_strand_id
1 'polypeptide(L)'
;MRNKLSTTSRNCFPKLTLIAVTAVIMLFVSGCKKFLDVPPKDQVPQATLFKDEQGFKDALIGVYLGMDKNRSAYGLYTTDLSMGMMSTMAYNYDNATVANAGTGGAFYNNVVYYTYLDGQVRQEIDAIWGGLYNNIANLNNILIQIESKKEVFHHDNYNRVKGEAIALRGLFHFDLLRMFGKSPLTGSAEKAIPYVTQFTIKPTPFVALQAGLDSCIVDLLAAKEMLAGTDTSAVIKGVDDPFTSYTQNHLNYWAVQALLARVYLYKGDLENADIYSKAVIGSNKFPLITSNVAAATNIIRDRTFSQEHLFSVYATTIKDYNSALFTSTVPLRLQPAGKNTVYTTGSGNASDYRYTSWFDNNQAAVNVPSKFFQDNNLPYELQGNIPVIRVSEMYYIAAECANKKNDINSGAALLNKVRAARGLNALNAAGIATTDSLSTEIMREYQKEFIQEGQTFFYYKRLNKDLKLVTGTPATIPADVYVFPIPDKEKEYNH
;
A
#
# COMPACT_ATOMS: atom_id res chain seq x y z
N MET A 1 -7.51 23.24 -110.68
CA MET A 1 -6.11 23.35 -110.25
C MET A 1 -5.99 23.15 -108.75
N ARG A 2 -5.09 22.28 -108.37
CA ARG A 2 -4.60 21.99 -107.01
C ARG A 2 -5.54 21.43 -105.95
N ASN A 3 -5.43 20.13 -105.77
CA ASN A 3 -5.81 19.28 -104.67
C ASN A 3 -5.15 19.72 -103.35
N LYS A 4 -5.89 19.60 -102.21
CA LYS A 4 -5.30 19.37 -100.91
C LYS A 4 -5.93 18.17 -100.28
N LEU A 5 -5.13 17.14 -100.16
CA LEU A 5 -5.37 15.95 -99.31
C LEU A 5 -5.20 16.35 -97.85
N SER A 6 -6.16 16.02 -96.96
CA SER A 6 -6.00 16.07 -95.51
C SER A 6 -5.96 14.66 -94.94
N THR A 7 -4.82 14.31 -94.39
CA THR A 7 -4.56 13.07 -93.68
C THR A 7 -4.94 13.25 -92.24
N THR A 8 -5.97 12.54 -91.76
CA THR A 8 -6.33 12.42 -90.35
C THR A 8 -5.56 11.21 -89.69
N SER A 9 -4.57 11.54 -88.88
CA SER A 9 -3.86 10.61 -88.05
C SER A 9 -4.72 10.36 -86.73
N ARG A 10 -5.21 9.14 -86.54
CA ARG A 10 -5.86 8.76 -85.31
C ARG A 10 -4.77 8.34 -84.32
N ASN A 11 -4.57 9.16 -83.27
CA ASN A 11 -3.74 8.82 -82.12
C ASN A 11 -4.39 7.72 -81.25
N CYS A 12 -3.82 6.49 -81.30
CA CYS A 12 -4.31 5.34 -80.55
C CYS A 12 -3.50 5.08 -79.26
N PHE A 13 -2.80 6.11 -78.72
CA PHE A 13 -1.85 5.95 -77.62
C PHE A 13 -2.31 6.33 -76.19
N PRO A 14 -3.49 6.96 -75.89
CA PRO A 14 -3.77 7.35 -74.52
C PRO A 14 -4.36 6.25 -73.62
N LYS A 15 -4.92 5.16 -74.16
CA LYS A 15 -5.59 4.14 -73.33
C LYS A 15 -4.62 3.12 -72.69
N LEU A 16 -3.53 2.80 -73.31
CA LEU A 16 -2.53 1.87 -72.75
C LEU A 16 -1.70 2.49 -71.64
N THR A 17 -1.36 3.74 -71.75
CA THR A 17 -0.66 4.52 -70.70
C THR A 17 -1.52 4.76 -69.48
N LEU A 18 -2.82 4.97 -69.63
CA LEU A 18 -3.75 5.13 -68.50
C LEU A 18 -3.92 3.83 -67.72
N ILE A 19 -3.98 2.67 -68.39
CA ILE A 19 -4.07 1.34 -67.74
C ILE A 19 -2.77 0.99 -67.03
N ALA A 20 -1.60 1.33 -67.62
CA ALA A 20 -0.32 1.08 -66.98
C ALA A 20 -0.12 1.97 -65.71
N VAL A 21 -0.54 3.23 -65.74
CA VAL A 21 -0.49 4.15 -64.58
C VAL A 21 -1.45 3.69 -63.47
N THR A 22 -2.65 3.22 -63.82
CA THR A 22 -3.64 2.70 -62.84
C THR A 22 -3.15 1.39 -62.19
N ALA A 23 -2.49 0.49 -62.95
CA ALA A 23 -1.90 -0.74 -62.41
C ALA A 23 -0.71 -0.46 -61.50
N VAL A 24 0.11 0.53 -61.78
CA VAL A 24 1.23 0.97 -60.90
C VAL A 24 0.70 1.62 -59.59
N ILE A 25 -0.37 2.41 -59.66
CA ILE A 25 -1.00 3.01 -58.48
C ILE A 25 -1.64 1.90 -57.60
N MET A 26 -2.25 0.87 -58.16
CA MET A 26 -2.79 -0.27 -57.40
C MET A 26 -1.71 -1.11 -56.69
N LEU A 27 -0.49 -1.16 -57.23
CA LEU A 27 0.64 -1.84 -56.58
C LEU A 27 1.20 -1.06 -55.39
N PHE A 28 1.01 0.25 -55.31
CA PHE A 28 1.41 1.07 -54.16
C PHE A 28 0.37 1.11 -53.02
N VAL A 29 -0.87 0.68 -53.23
CA VAL A 29 -1.93 0.62 -52.21
C VAL A 29 -1.92 -0.68 -51.42
N SER A 30 -1.21 -1.72 -51.88
CA SER A 30 -0.97 -2.95 -51.13
C SER A 30 0.19 -2.82 -50.12
N GLY A 31 0.29 -1.67 -49.46
CA GLY A 31 1.22 -1.48 -48.33
C GLY A 31 0.85 -2.42 -47.20
N CYS A 32 1.75 -3.31 -46.87
CA CYS A 32 1.63 -4.24 -45.75
C CYS A 32 1.28 -3.53 -44.47
N LYS A 33 0.04 -3.57 -44.03
CA LYS A 33 -0.39 -3.09 -42.70
C LYS A 33 0.42 -3.72 -41.55
N LYS A 34 1.02 -4.88 -41.76
CA LYS A 34 1.88 -5.57 -40.79
C LYS A 34 3.26 -4.93 -40.57
N PHE A 35 3.73 -4.01 -41.44
CA PHE A 35 5.05 -3.39 -41.27
C PHE A 35 5.02 -2.16 -40.35
N LEU A 36 3.83 -1.61 -40.07
CA LEU A 36 3.63 -0.45 -39.18
C LEU A 36 3.19 -0.87 -37.77
N ASP A 37 2.83 -2.13 -37.54
CA ASP A 37 2.53 -2.70 -36.22
C ASP A 37 3.82 -3.24 -35.55
N VAL A 38 4.84 -2.41 -35.44
CA VAL A 38 5.96 -2.72 -34.55
C VAL A 38 5.57 -2.20 -33.16
N PRO A 39 5.23 -3.09 -32.21
CA PRO A 39 5.01 -2.63 -30.84
C PRO A 39 6.30 -1.96 -30.35
N PRO A 40 6.19 -0.92 -29.52
CA PRO A 40 7.35 -0.31 -28.87
C PRO A 40 8.23 -1.40 -28.27
N LYS A 41 9.56 -1.31 -28.48
CA LYS A 41 10.50 -2.37 -28.03
C LYS A 41 10.43 -2.65 -26.53
N ASP A 42 9.86 -1.74 -25.76
CA ASP A 42 9.75 -1.79 -24.30
C ASP A 42 8.37 -2.26 -23.79
N GLN A 43 7.48 -2.70 -24.70
CA GLN A 43 6.15 -3.19 -24.32
C GLN A 43 5.90 -4.59 -24.87
N VAL A 44 5.53 -5.50 -23.96
CA VAL A 44 5.08 -6.83 -24.35
C VAL A 44 3.61 -6.74 -24.76
N PRO A 45 3.23 -7.15 -26.02
CA PRO A 45 1.83 -7.15 -26.42
C PRO A 45 0.99 -7.99 -25.46
N GLN A 46 -0.21 -7.52 -25.12
CA GLN A 46 -1.12 -8.19 -24.17
C GLN A 46 -1.38 -9.66 -24.53
N ALA A 47 -1.60 -9.95 -25.81
CA ALA A 47 -1.80 -11.33 -26.29
C ALA A 47 -0.57 -12.23 -26.06
N THR A 48 0.63 -11.67 -26.05
CA THR A 48 1.87 -12.40 -25.76
C THR A 48 2.06 -12.58 -24.27
N LEU A 49 1.79 -11.53 -23.46
CA LEU A 49 1.91 -11.61 -22.01
C LEU A 49 1.00 -12.66 -21.41
N PHE A 50 -0.28 -12.69 -21.77
CA PHE A 50 -1.28 -13.59 -21.19
C PHE A 50 -1.50 -14.91 -22.00
N LYS A 51 -0.47 -15.38 -22.70
CA LYS A 51 -0.56 -16.65 -23.46
C LYS A 51 -0.39 -17.90 -22.59
N ASP A 52 0.33 -17.79 -21.47
CA ASP A 52 0.68 -18.89 -20.57
C ASP A 52 0.68 -18.45 -19.10
N GLU A 53 0.81 -19.42 -18.20
CA GLU A 53 0.83 -19.19 -16.73
C GLU A 53 1.90 -18.19 -16.30
N GLN A 54 3.11 -18.28 -16.91
CA GLN A 54 4.22 -17.40 -16.50
C GLN A 54 3.89 -15.94 -16.75
N GLY A 55 3.27 -15.61 -17.86
CA GLY A 55 2.87 -14.24 -18.16
C GLY A 55 1.85 -13.66 -17.16
N PHE A 56 0.95 -14.47 -16.63
CA PHE A 56 0.05 -14.06 -15.55
C PHE A 56 0.79 -13.84 -14.22
N LYS A 57 1.74 -14.71 -13.88
CA LYS A 57 2.62 -14.54 -12.72
C LYS A 57 3.45 -13.26 -12.83
N ASP A 58 4.06 -13.02 -13.99
CA ASP A 58 4.87 -11.83 -14.26
C ASP A 58 4.03 -10.54 -14.16
N ALA A 59 2.81 -10.54 -14.68
CA ALA A 59 1.89 -9.42 -14.58
C ALA A 59 1.53 -9.11 -13.12
N LEU A 60 1.25 -10.14 -12.31
CA LEU A 60 0.95 -9.98 -10.88
C LEU A 60 2.19 -9.48 -10.10
N ILE A 61 3.37 -10.03 -10.38
CA ILE A 61 4.63 -9.55 -9.80
C ILE A 61 4.87 -8.08 -10.17
N GLY A 62 4.55 -7.68 -11.41
CA GLY A 62 4.62 -6.28 -11.85
C GLY A 62 3.76 -5.35 -11.01
N VAL A 63 2.59 -5.80 -10.53
CA VAL A 63 1.74 -5.02 -9.60
C VAL A 63 2.41 -4.90 -8.22
N TYR A 64 2.98 -5.98 -7.68
CA TYR A 64 3.73 -5.92 -6.42
C TYR A 64 4.94 -4.97 -6.51
N LEU A 65 5.68 -5.01 -7.61
CA LEU A 65 6.78 -4.06 -7.86
C LEU A 65 6.28 -2.61 -7.97
N GLY A 66 5.08 -2.40 -8.51
CA GLY A 66 4.41 -1.10 -8.55
C GLY A 66 4.03 -0.54 -7.17
N MET A 67 4.08 -1.36 -6.11
CA MET A 67 3.89 -0.88 -4.72
C MET A 67 5.16 -0.22 -4.16
N ASP A 68 6.35 -0.62 -4.59
CA ASP A 68 7.61 0.02 -4.18
C ASP A 68 7.82 1.35 -4.91
N LYS A 69 7.58 1.36 -6.23
CA LYS A 69 7.88 2.53 -7.08
C LYS A 69 6.62 3.32 -7.41
N ASN A 70 6.68 4.63 -7.20
CA ASN A 70 5.69 5.57 -7.69
C ASN A 70 6.25 6.36 -8.87
N ARG A 71 5.41 7.14 -9.56
CA ARG A 71 5.83 8.04 -10.65
C ARG A 71 6.66 9.22 -10.16
N SER A 72 6.65 9.49 -8.84
CA SER A 72 7.47 10.49 -8.18
C SER A 72 8.85 9.96 -7.81
N ALA A 73 9.67 10.80 -7.19
CA ALA A 73 10.94 10.40 -6.58
C ALA A 73 10.75 9.57 -5.29
N TYR A 74 9.51 9.42 -4.82
CA TYR A 74 9.13 8.70 -3.62
C TYR A 74 8.51 7.34 -3.96
N GLY A 75 8.47 6.43 -3.02
CA GLY A 75 7.89 5.10 -3.21
C GLY A 75 6.52 4.99 -2.55
N LEU A 76 5.55 4.40 -3.25
CA LEU A 76 4.15 4.38 -2.86
C LEU A 76 3.92 3.77 -1.47
N TYR A 77 4.32 2.51 -1.23
CA TYR A 77 4.19 1.84 0.07
C TYR A 77 5.46 1.93 0.92
N THR A 78 6.50 2.55 0.42
CA THR A 78 7.77 2.73 1.14
C THR A 78 7.81 4.07 1.86
N THR A 79 7.82 5.18 1.12
CA THR A 79 7.90 6.51 1.72
C THR A 79 6.54 7.15 1.92
N ASP A 80 5.62 7.03 0.96
CA ASP A 80 4.37 7.79 1.00
C ASP A 80 3.42 7.24 2.05
N LEU A 81 3.04 5.96 1.91
CA LEU A 81 2.04 5.33 2.76
C LEU A 81 2.63 4.74 4.06
N SER A 82 3.96 4.80 4.27
CA SER A 82 4.59 4.28 5.48
C SER A 82 5.51 5.29 6.16
N MET A 83 6.85 5.20 5.92
CA MET A 83 7.86 5.87 6.73
C MET A 83 7.94 7.39 6.56
N GLY A 84 7.50 7.92 5.42
CA GLY A 84 7.63 9.34 5.09
C GLY A 84 6.34 10.12 5.34
N MET A 85 5.51 10.30 4.28
CA MET A 85 4.37 11.23 4.30
C MET A 85 3.35 10.89 5.38
N MET A 86 2.80 9.66 5.41
CA MET A 86 1.78 9.27 6.40
C MET A 86 2.30 9.31 7.84
N SER A 87 3.55 8.90 8.07
CA SER A 87 4.16 8.97 9.41
C SER A 87 4.42 10.40 9.85
N THR A 88 4.77 11.29 8.94
CA THR A 88 4.90 12.74 9.22
C THR A 88 3.54 13.35 9.58
N MET A 89 2.50 13.04 8.82
CA MET A 89 1.14 13.49 9.09
C MET A 89 0.59 12.99 10.43
N ALA A 90 1.02 11.80 10.85
CA ALA A 90 0.67 11.23 12.16
C ALA A 90 1.50 11.78 13.31
N TYR A 91 2.36 12.78 13.07
CA TYR A 91 3.30 13.31 14.04
C TYR A 91 4.23 12.25 14.67
N ASN A 92 4.63 11.26 13.90
CA ASN A 92 5.65 10.31 14.34
C ASN A 92 7.04 10.98 14.45
N TYR A 93 7.19 12.22 13.96
CA TYR A 93 8.41 13.03 14.01
C TYR A 93 8.09 14.42 14.58
N ASP A 94 9.07 15.03 15.22
CA ASP A 94 8.89 16.38 15.79
C ASP A 94 8.83 17.46 14.71
N ASN A 95 7.95 18.45 14.87
CA ASN A 95 7.79 19.56 13.95
C ASN A 95 9.09 20.31 13.65
N ALA A 96 9.85 20.64 14.72
CA ALA A 96 11.09 21.39 14.58
C ALA A 96 12.14 20.64 13.75
N THR A 97 12.06 19.30 13.72
CA THR A 97 12.98 18.46 12.96
C THR A 97 12.49 18.24 11.53
N VAL A 98 11.18 18.09 11.36
CA VAL A 98 10.55 17.95 10.04
C VAL A 98 10.79 19.18 9.18
N ALA A 99 10.69 20.38 9.78
CA ALA A 99 10.94 21.65 9.09
C ALA A 99 12.32 21.74 8.45
N ASN A 100 13.30 20.99 8.95
CA ASN A 100 14.68 21.00 8.49
C ASN A 100 15.15 19.67 7.91
N ALA A 101 14.23 18.73 7.65
CA ALA A 101 14.60 17.38 7.21
C ALA A 101 15.17 17.37 5.79
N GLY A 102 16.46 17.10 5.66
CA GLY A 102 17.22 16.66 4.50
C GLY A 102 16.79 17.18 3.11
N THR A 103 16.87 16.35 2.12
CA THR A 103 16.46 16.67 0.74
C THR A 103 14.97 16.94 0.58
N GLY A 104 14.14 16.49 1.52
CA GLY A 104 12.69 16.71 1.54
C GLY A 104 12.23 17.78 2.52
N GLY A 105 13.13 18.60 3.08
CA GLY A 105 12.83 19.51 4.19
C GLY A 105 11.61 20.41 3.99
N ALA A 106 11.52 21.09 2.84
CA ALA A 106 10.36 21.92 2.52
C ALA A 106 9.09 21.06 2.34
N PHE A 107 9.20 19.91 1.67
CA PHE A 107 8.09 19.00 1.46
C PHE A 107 7.52 18.49 2.79
N TYR A 108 8.34 17.91 3.67
CA TYR A 108 7.88 17.39 4.96
C TYR A 108 7.36 18.47 5.91
N ASN A 109 7.93 19.68 5.84
CA ASN A 109 7.38 20.82 6.54
C ASN A 109 5.95 21.14 6.11
N ASN A 110 5.69 21.17 4.80
CA ASN A 110 4.35 21.41 4.25
C ASN A 110 3.40 20.24 4.57
N VAL A 111 3.90 19.00 4.57
CA VAL A 111 3.13 17.81 4.95
C VAL A 111 2.68 17.88 6.42
N VAL A 112 3.54 18.25 7.36
CA VAL A 112 3.20 18.31 8.79
C VAL A 112 2.20 19.40 9.12
N TYR A 113 2.15 20.47 8.31
CA TYR A 113 1.14 21.52 8.41
C TYR A 113 -0.09 21.28 7.53
N TYR A 114 -0.18 20.11 6.90
CA TYR A 114 -1.31 19.72 6.02
C TYR A 114 -1.59 20.72 4.90
N THR A 115 -0.53 21.30 4.34
CA THR A 115 -0.62 22.28 3.25
C THR A 115 -0.80 21.54 1.93
N TYR A 116 -1.95 20.90 1.74
CA TYR A 116 -2.25 20.01 0.61
C TYR A 116 -2.22 20.69 -0.76
N LEU A 117 -2.38 22.01 -0.80
CA LEU A 117 -2.34 22.80 -2.04
C LEU A 117 -0.94 23.32 -2.35
N ASP A 118 0.06 23.10 -1.50
CA ASP A 118 1.46 23.32 -1.86
C ASP A 118 1.85 22.47 -3.07
N GLY A 119 2.59 23.05 -4.02
CA GLY A 119 2.85 22.41 -5.30
C GLY A 119 3.52 21.04 -5.20
N GLN A 120 4.44 20.83 -4.26
CA GLN A 120 5.11 19.53 -4.06
C GLN A 120 4.19 18.54 -3.37
N VAL A 121 3.46 18.96 -2.33
CA VAL A 121 2.52 18.09 -1.61
C VAL A 121 1.38 17.67 -2.52
N ARG A 122 0.84 18.61 -3.31
CA ARG A 122 -0.20 18.33 -4.29
C ARG A 122 0.26 17.33 -5.33
N GLN A 123 1.46 17.53 -5.89
CA GLN A 123 2.04 16.61 -6.87
C GLN A 123 2.19 15.20 -6.32
N GLU A 124 2.57 15.05 -5.05
CA GLU A 124 2.70 13.74 -4.40
C GLU A 124 1.35 13.08 -4.14
N ILE A 125 0.34 13.84 -3.71
CA ILE A 125 -1.03 13.34 -3.56
C ILE A 125 -1.57 12.84 -4.91
N ASP A 126 -1.35 13.61 -5.99
CA ASP A 126 -1.75 13.21 -7.34
C ASP A 126 -0.99 11.95 -7.81
N ALA A 127 0.29 11.81 -7.43
CA ALA A 127 1.11 10.64 -7.73
C ALA A 127 0.61 9.38 -6.98
N ILE A 128 0.24 9.50 -5.71
CA ILE A 128 -0.35 8.42 -4.92
C ILE A 128 -1.66 7.95 -5.57
N TRP A 129 -2.57 8.88 -5.90
CA TRP A 129 -3.80 8.57 -6.62
C TRP A 129 -3.52 7.82 -7.92
N GLY A 130 -2.67 8.39 -8.77
CA GLY A 130 -2.34 7.81 -10.08
C GLY A 130 -1.64 6.45 -9.97
N GLY A 131 -0.77 6.26 -8.97
CA GLY A 131 -0.07 5.01 -8.70
C GLY A 131 -1.02 3.88 -8.29
N LEU A 132 -1.95 4.16 -7.37
CA LEU A 132 -2.95 3.19 -6.93
C LEU A 132 -3.91 2.81 -8.07
N TYR A 133 -4.43 3.78 -8.84
CA TYR A 133 -5.32 3.47 -9.97
C TYR A 133 -4.59 2.80 -11.13
N ASN A 134 -3.31 3.08 -11.36
CA ASN A 134 -2.52 2.33 -12.34
C ASN A 134 -2.40 0.85 -11.96
N ASN A 135 -2.13 0.57 -10.69
CA ASN A 135 -2.08 -0.80 -10.19
C ASN A 135 -3.47 -1.48 -10.28
N ILE A 136 -4.56 -0.78 -9.95
CA ILE A 136 -5.94 -1.27 -10.13
C ILE A 136 -6.23 -1.59 -11.60
N ALA A 137 -5.81 -0.75 -12.54
CA ALA A 137 -5.98 -1.01 -13.97
C ALA A 137 -5.23 -2.28 -14.41
N ASN A 138 -3.99 -2.47 -13.95
CA ASN A 138 -3.22 -3.68 -14.23
C ASN A 138 -3.88 -4.94 -13.63
N LEU A 139 -4.42 -4.85 -12.41
CA LEU A 139 -5.19 -5.95 -11.80
C LEU A 139 -6.46 -6.28 -12.57
N ASN A 140 -7.22 -5.28 -12.98
CA ASN A 140 -8.41 -5.49 -13.80
C ASN A 140 -8.07 -6.10 -15.18
N ASN A 141 -6.90 -5.77 -15.75
CA ASN A 141 -6.41 -6.42 -16.96
C ASN A 141 -6.09 -7.90 -16.71
N ILE A 142 -5.39 -8.25 -15.63
CA ILE A 142 -5.17 -9.65 -15.24
C ILE A 142 -6.52 -10.36 -15.09
N LEU A 143 -7.45 -9.78 -14.36
CA LEU A 143 -8.75 -10.39 -14.03
C LEU A 143 -9.63 -10.63 -15.25
N ILE A 144 -9.63 -9.76 -16.26
CA ILE A 144 -10.40 -9.98 -17.48
C ILE A 144 -9.76 -11.06 -18.36
N GLN A 145 -8.42 -11.14 -18.40
CA GLN A 145 -7.73 -12.13 -19.22
C GLN A 145 -7.78 -13.55 -18.63
N ILE A 146 -7.69 -13.68 -17.30
CA ILE A 146 -7.57 -14.96 -16.61
C ILE A 146 -8.82 -15.83 -16.74
N GLU A 147 -10.01 -15.22 -16.90
CA GLU A 147 -11.28 -15.95 -16.97
C GLU A 147 -11.34 -16.94 -18.13
N SER A 148 -10.77 -16.60 -19.28
CA SER A 148 -10.76 -17.43 -20.50
C SER A 148 -9.50 -18.29 -20.63
N LYS A 149 -8.66 -18.37 -19.60
CA LYS A 149 -7.32 -18.97 -19.64
C LYS A 149 -7.06 -19.94 -18.49
N LYS A 150 -8.10 -20.47 -17.87
CA LYS A 150 -7.95 -21.37 -16.72
C LYS A 150 -7.10 -22.61 -17.05
N GLU A 151 -7.16 -23.08 -18.27
CA GLU A 151 -6.46 -24.26 -18.75
C GLU A 151 -4.93 -24.12 -18.85
N VAL A 152 -4.40 -22.90 -18.84
CA VAL A 152 -2.94 -22.70 -18.89
C VAL A 152 -2.27 -22.82 -17.52
N PHE A 153 -3.06 -22.88 -16.44
CA PHE A 153 -2.55 -22.92 -15.08
C PHE A 153 -2.37 -24.33 -14.56
N HIS A 154 -1.31 -24.52 -13.79
CA HIS A 154 -1.00 -25.78 -13.10
C HIS A 154 -1.25 -25.63 -11.59
N HIS A 155 -1.53 -26.74 -10.92
CA HIS A 155 -1.82 -26.79 -9.50
C HIS A 155 -2.87 -25.74 -9.08
N ASP A 156 -2.64 -25.04 -8.00
CA ASP A 156 -3.53 -24.01 -7.44
C ASP A 156 -3.23 -22.60 -7.98
N ASN A 157 -2.36 -22.46 -8.98
CA ASN A 157 -1.87 -21.16 -9.42
C ASN A 157 -2.95 -20.26 -10.04
N TYR A 158 -3.99 -20.85 -10.68
CA TYR A 158 -5.15 -20.09 -11.11
C TYR A 158 -5.83 -19.38 -9.93
N ASN A 159 -6.12 -20.13 -8.87
CA ASN A 159 -6.77 -19.57 -7.67
C ASN A 159 -5.87 -18.58 -6.96
N ARG A 160 -4.56 -18.84 -6.92
CA ARG A 160 -3.57 -17.95 -6.30
C ARG A 160 -3.49 -16.63 -7.05
N VAL A 161 -3.22 -16.64 -8.36
CA VAL A 161 -3.09 -15.41 -9.16
C VAL A 161 -4.38 -14.60 -9.14
N LYS A 162 -5.54 -15.25 -9.36
CA LYS A 162 -6.84 -14.57 -9.36
C LYS A 162 -7.21 -14.04 -7.97
N GLY A 163 -7.02 -14.84 -6.94
CA GLY A 163 -7.31 -14.47 -5.56
C GLY A 163 -6.46 -13.29 -5.08
N GLU A 164 -5.14 -13.33 -5.32
CA GLU A 164 -4.25 -12.23 -4.98
C GLU A 164 -4.58 -10.95 -5.78
N ALA A 165 -4.90 -11.08 -7.08
CA ALA A 165 -5.29 -9.93 -7.89
C ALA A 165 -6.58 -9.24 -7.38
N ILE A 166 -7.60 -10.02 -6.99
CA ILE A 166 -8.83 -9.49 -6.38
C ILE A 166 -8.52 -8.84 -5.03
N ALA A 167 -7.70 -9.48 -4.20
CA ALA A 167 -7.33 -8.98 -2.89
C ALA A 167 -6.57 -7.65 -2.96
N LEU A 168 -5.58 -7.55 -3.86
CA LEU A 168 -4.83 -6.31 -4.10
C LEU A 168 -5.74 -5.18 -4.61
N ARG A 169 -6.72 -5.50 -5.48
CA ARG A 169 -7.72 -4.51 -5.91
C ARG A 169 -8.52 -3.96 -4.73
N GLY A 170 -8.95 -4.83 -3.83
CA GLY A 170 -9.61 -4.44 -2.59
C GLY A 170 -8.71 -3.59 -1.68
N LEU A 171 -7.44 -3.94 -1.52
CA LEU A 171 -6.47 -3.18 -0.73
C LEU A 171 -6.27 -1.76 -1.28
N PHE A 172 -6.02 -1.63 -2.59
CA PHE A 172 -5.75 -0.33 -3.20
C PHE A 172 -6.97 0.60 -3.17
N HIS A 173 -8.16 0.07 -3.40
CA HIS A 173 -9.38 0.86 -3.22
C HIS A 173 -9.63 1.24 -1.76
N PHE A 174 -9.33 0.36 -0.82
CA PHE A 174 -9.43 0.66 0.61
C PHE A 174 -8.47 1.79 1.01
N ASP A 175 -7.23 1.79 0.51
CA ASP A 175 -6.27 2.86 0.77
C ASP A 175 -6.72 4.19 0.15
N LEU A 176 -7.27 4.18 -1.07
CA LEU A 176 -7.90 5.36 -1.67
C LEU A 176 -9.07 5.88 -0.82
N LEU A 177 -9.96 5.00 -0.36
CA LEU A 177 -11.09 5.37 0.53
C LEU A 177 -10.60 5.99 1.83
N ARG A 178 -9.54 5.44 2.44
CA ARG A 178 -8.96 5.96 3.69
C ARG A 178 -8.29 7.32 3.52
N MET A 179 -7.75 7.62 2.35
CA MET A 179 -7.08 8.90 2.08
C MET A 179 -8.06 9.97 1.60
N PHE A 180 -8.87 9.66 0.61
CA PHE A 180 -9.69 10.65 -0.12
C PHE A 180 -11.15 10.75 0.38
N GLY A 181 -11.67 9.73 1.07
CA GLY A 181 -12.96 9.80 1.74
C GLY A 181 -12.88 10.53 3.09
N LYS A 182 -14.00 10.97 3.63
CA LYS A 182 -14.10 11.51 4.99
C LYS A 182 -13.91 10.41 6.05
N SER A 183 -13.89 10.80 7.34
CA SER A 183 -13.99 9.83 8.42
C SER A 183 -15.29 9.01 8.31
N PRO A 184 -15.27 7.71 8.57
CA PRO A 184 -16.50 6.90 8.53
C PRO A 184 -17.57 7.36 9.55
N LEU A 185 -17.15 8.07 10.61
CA LEU A 185 -18.07 8.61 11.62
C LEU A 185 -18.80 9.88 11.16
N THR A 186 -18.25 10.63 10.17
CA THR A 186 -18.79 11.94 9.78
C THR A 186 -19.21 12.01 8.33
N GLY A 187 -18.82 11.09 7.47
CA GLY A 187 -19.06 11.18 6.03
C GLY A 187 -19.27 9.85 5.32
N SER A 188 -19.85 8.85 6.00
CA SER A 188 -20.09 7.52 5.42
C SER A 188 -20.93 7.52 4.13
N ALA A 189 -21.88 8.45 4.02
CA ALA A 189 -22.76 8.59 2.85
C ALA A 189 -22.21 9.52 1.75
N GLU A 190 -21.09 10.21 2.01
CA GLU A 190 -20.51 11.14 1.04
C GLU A 190 -19.69 10.40 -0.01
N LYS A 191 -19.73 10.91 -1.25
CA LYS A 191 -18.92 10.42 -2.36
C LYS A 191 -17.43 10.53 -2.02
N ALA A 192 -16.69 9.46 -2.26
CA ALA A 192 -15.28 9.36 -1.89
C ALA A 192 -14.36 9.15 -3.11
N ILE A 193 -14.54 8.04 -3.82
CA ILE A 193 -13.69 7.64 -4.96
C ILE A 193 -14.49 6.86 -6.00
N PRO A 194 -14.03 6.73 -7.25
CA PRO A 194 -14.48 5.71 -8.19
C PRO A 194 -14.02 4.30 -7.75
N TYR A 195 -14.93 3.33 -7.65
CA TYR A 195 -14.59 1.93 -7.43
C TYR A 195 -14.48 1.19 -8.76
N VAL A 196 -13.27 1.03 -9.29
CA VAL A 196 -13.02 0.58 -10.66
C VAL A 196 -12.78 -0.93 -10.71
N THR A 197 -13.70 -1.67 -11.35
CA THR A 197 -13.64 -3.14 -11.51
C THR A 197 -13.46 -3.58 -12.96
N GLN A 198 -13.38 -2.65 -13.89
CA GLN A 198 -13.27 -2.92 -15.32
C GLN A 198 -11.96 -2.35 -15.88
N PHE A 199 -11.36 -3.06 -16.83
CA PHE A 199 -10.26 -2.54 -17.64
C PHE A 199 -10.84 -1.74 -18.81
N THR A 200 -11.07 -0.44 -18.61
CA THR A 200 -11.74 0.44 -19.58
C THR A 200 -11.24 1.88 -19.45
N ILE A 201 -11.35 2.63 -20.54
CA ILE A 201 -11.11 4.08 -20.57
C ILE A 201 -12.37 4.90 -20.20
N LYS A 202 -13.51 4.25 -19.97
CA LYS A 202 -14.76 4.95 -19.60
C LYS A 202 -14.68 5.38 -18.13
N PRO A 203 -15.07 6.62 -17.80
CA PRO A 203 -15.13 7.08 -16.42
C PRO A 203 -16.04 6.19 -15.56
N THR A 204 -15.60 5.91 -14.34
CA THR A 204 -16.39 5.19 -13.33
C THR A 204 -16.93 6.21 -12.32
N PRO A 205 -18.23 6.25 -12.03
CA PRO A 205 -18.80 7.20 -11.08
C PRO A 205 -18.20 7.07 -9.67
N PHE A 206 -18.10 8.20 -8.97
CA PHE A 206 -17.77 8.23 -7.56
C PHE A 206 -18.82 7.52 -6.71
N VAL A 207 -18.38 6.63 -5.82
CA VAL A 207 -19.26 5.95 -4.86
C VAL A 207 -19.15 6.58 -3.47
N ALA A 208 -20.21 6.41 -2.66
CA ALA A 208 -20.15 6.79 -1.26
C ALA A 208 -19.10 5.97 -0.50
N LEU A 209 -18.49 6.54 0.54
CA LEU A 209 -17.48 5.85 1.37
C LEU A 209 -17.98 4.47 1.83
N GLN A 210 -19.21 4.40 2.36
CA GLN A 210 -19.82 3.14 2.83
C GLN A 210 -19.92 2.12 1.70
N ALA A 211 -20.42 2.50 0.53
CA ALA A 211 -20.55 1.61 -0.63
C ALA A 211 -19.19 1.13 -1.15
N GLY A 212 -18.19 2.01 -1.12
CA GLY A 212 -16.80 1.64 -1.46
C GLY A 212 -16.22 0.62 -0.49
N LEU A 213 -16.45 0.77 0.82
CA LEU A 213 -16.04 -0.20 1.83
C LEU A 213 -16.75 -1.55 1.65
N ASP A 214 -18.04 -1.54 1.30
CA ASP A 214 -18.79 -2.77 0.99
C ASP A 214 -18.21 -3.47 -0.23
N SER A 215 -17.84 -2.72 -1.26
CA SER A 215 -17.18 -3.28 -2.45
C SER A 215 -15.80 -3.87 -2.13
N CYS A 216 -15.00 -3.24 -1.25
CA CYS A 216 -13.75 -3.82 -0.76
C CYS A 216 -14.00 -5.16 -0.04
N ILE A 217 -15.04 -5.22 0.79
CA ILE A 217 -15.39 -6.46 1.52
C ILE A 217 -15.80 -7.56 0.55
N VAL A 218 -16.60 -7.25 -0.49
CA VAL A 218 -16.98 -8.22 -1.53
C VAL A 218 -15.74 -8.77 -2.24
N ASP A 219 -14.82 -7.93 -2.67
CA ASP A 219 -13.55 -8.34 -3.29
C ASP A 219 -12.75 -9.24 -2.34
N LEU A 220 -12.59 -8.82 -1.09
CA LEU A 220 -11.79 -9.56 -0.12
C LEU A 220 -12.41 -10.90 0.28
N LEU A 221 -13.72 -11.00 0.38
CA LEU A 221 -14.41 -12.28 0.62
C LEU A 221 -14.24 -13.23 -0.57
N ALA A 222 -14.39 -12.74 -1.80
CA ALA A 222 -14.13 -13.54 -3.00
C ALA A 222 -12.68 -14.02 -3.06
N ALA A 223 -11.71 -13.15 -2.76
CA ALA A 223 -10.30 -13.50 -2.68
C ALA A 223 -10.02 -14.55 -1.60
N LYS A 224 -10.62 -14.42 -0.41
CA LYS A 224 -10.49 -15.38 0.69
C LYS A 224 -10.94 -16.78 0.26
N GLU A 225 -12.10 -16.89 -0.39
CA GLU A 225 -12.61 -18.19 -0.87
C GLU A 225 -11.67 -18.82 -1.89
N MET A 226 -11.14 -18.05 -2.83
CA MET A 226 -10.18 -18.56 -3.82
C MET A 226 -8.88 -19.02 -3.17
N LEU A 227 -8.34 -18.21 -2.26
CA LEU A 227 -7.06 -18.50 -1.60
C LEU A 227 -7.16 -19.60 -0.54
N ALA A 228 -8.35 -19.90 -0.02
CA ALA A 228 -8.56 -21.01 0.93
C ALA A 228 -8.20 -22.39 0.32
N GLY A 229 -8.32 -22.55 -0.99
CA GLY A 229 -7.94 -23.77 -1.71
C GLY A 229 -6.46 -23.88 -2.05
N THR A 230 -5.66 -22.85 -1.75
CA THR A 230 -4.21 -22.84 -2.00
C THR A 230 -3.44 -23.29 -0.74
N ASP A 231 -2.12 -23.50 -0.88
CA ASP A 231 -1.28 -23.69 0.32
C ASP A 231 -1.29 -22.43 1.17
N THR A 232 -1.81 -22.55 2.39
CA THR A 232 -1.93 -21.48 3.37
C THR A 232 -0.79 -21.47 4.39
N SER A 233 0.32 -22.16 4.11
CA SER A 233 1.52 -22.14 4.96
C SER A 233 2.11 -20.74 5.03
N ALA A 234 2.60 -20.35 6.21
CA ALA A 234 3.39 -19.15 6.37
C ALA A 234 4.85 -19.48 6.02
N VAL A 235 5.33 -19.02 4.86
CA VAL A 235 6.69 -19.25 4.37
C VAL A 235 7.43 -17.92 4.25
N ILE A 236 8.50 -17.74 5.01
CA ILE A 236 9.33 -16.53 5.02
C ILE A 236 10.69 -16.72 4.34
N LYS A 237 10.91 -17.87 3.72
CA LYS A 237 12.15 -18.22 3.00
C LYS A 237 11.85 -18.69 1.60
N GLY A 238 12.87 -18.71 0.74
CA GLY A 238 12.78 -19.34 -0.57
C GLY A 238 12.53 -20.84 -0.45
N VAL A 239 11.70 -21.36 -1.33
CA VAL A 239 11.41 -22.78 -1.57
C VAL A 239 11.65 -23.10 -3.04
N ASP A 240 11.41 -24.34 -3.47
CA ASP A 240 11.70 -24.79 -4.85
C ASP A 240 10.95 -23.98 -5.92
N ASP A 241 9.70 -23.59 -5.66
CA ASP A 241 8.94 -22.71 -6.55
C ASP A 241 9.09 -21.23 -6.12
N PRO A 242 9.77 -20.39 -6.92
CA PRO A 242 9.92 -18.97 -6.60
C PRO A 242 8.60 -18.22 -6.39
N PHE A 243 7.52 -18.62 -7.10
CA PHE A 243 6.22 -17.96 -6.99
C PHE A 243 5.50 -18.27 -5.68
N THR A 244 5.80 -19.39 -5.04
CA THR A 244 5.25 -19.78 -3.72
C THR A 244 6.20 -19.49 -2.56
N SER A 245 7.37 -18.92 -2.86
CA SER A 245 8.35 -18.46 -1.86
C SER A 245 7.93 -17.14 -1.22
N TYR A 246 8.46 -16.86 -0.03
CA TYR A 246 8.31 -15.57 0.65
C TYR A 246 6.86 -15.09 0.73
N THR A 247 5.98 -15.94 1.27
CA THR A 247 4.53 -15.67 1.29
C THR A 247 4.14 -14.42 2.07
N GLN A 248 5.02 -13.88 2.92
CA GLN A 248 4.84 -12.57 3.55
C GLN A 248 4.87 -11.40 2.54
N ASN A 249 5.40 -11.61 1.33
CA ASN A 249 5.40 -10.60 0.27
C ASN A 249 4.22 -10.79 -0.72
N HIS A 250 3.32 -11.71 -0.42
CA HIS A 250 2.08 -11.95 -1.15
C HIS A 250 0.88 -11.58 -0.30
N LEU A 251 -0.17 -11.06 -0.92
CA LEU A 251 -1.45 -10.85 -0.24
C LEU A 251 -2.19 -12.21 -0.12
N ASN A 252 -1.59 -13.09 0.70
CA ASN A 252 -1.98 -14.47 0.91
C ASN A 252 -3.29 -14.59 1.70
N TYR A 253 -3.78 -15.82 1.91
CA TYR A 253 -5.02 -16.12 2.62
C TYR A 253 -5.13 -15.43 4.00
N TRP A 254 -4.04 -15.46 4.80
CA TRP A 254 -4.03 -14.86 6.13
C TRP A 254 -3.97 -13.33 6.08
N ALA A 255 -3.23 -12.78 5.11
CA ALA A 255 -3.19 -11.35 4.84
C ALA A 255 -4.59 -10.83 4.44
N VAL A 256 -5.33 -11.57 3.63
CA VAL A 256 -6.72 -11.23 3.26
C VAL A 256 -7.64 -11.24 4.47
N GLN A 257 -7.54 -12.23 5.37
CA GLN A 257 -8.33 -12.23 6.61
C GLN A 257 -7.98 -11.05 7.51
N ALA A 258 -6.70 -10.73 7.63
CA ALA A 258 -6.26 -9.56 8.40
C ALA A 258 -6.75 -8.24 7.79
N LEU A 259 -6.73 -8.14 6.46
CA LEU A 259 -7.28 -6.98 5.76
C LEU A 259 -8.80 -6.88 5.93
N LEU A 260 -9.55 -7.99 5.90
CA LEU A 260 -10.97 -8.02 6.24
C LEU A 260 -11.21 -7.48 7.66
N ALA A 261 -10.42 -7.91 8.65
CA ALA A 261 -10.53 -7.39 10.01
C ALA A 261 -10.34 -5.86 10.05
N ARG A 262 -9.35 -5.35 9.34
CA ARG A 262 -9.05 -3.90 9.25
C ARG A 262 -10.18 -3.13 8.55
N VAL A 263 -10.71 -3.64 7.42
CA VAL A 263 -11.79 -2.99 6.66
C VAL A 263 -13.09 -2.99 7.47
N TYR A 264 -13.46 -4.10 8.09
CA TYR A 264 -14.64 -4.17 8.95
C TYR A 264 -14.53 -3.23 10.15
N LEU A 265 -13.36 -3.16 10.80
CA LEU A 265 -13.15 -2.22 11.89
C LEU A 265 -13.27 -0.76 11.40
N TYR A 266 -12.71 -0.45 10.22
CA TYR A 266 -12.82 0.88 9.63
C TYR A 266 -14.26 1.25 9.29
N LYS A 267 -15.04 0.29 8.82
CA LYS A 267 -16.48 0.42 8.54
C LYS A 267 -17.33 0.59 9.81
N GLY A 268 -16.84 0.13 10.97
CA GLY A 268 -17.56 0.09 12.25
C GLY A 268 -18.28 -1.23 12.53
N ASP A 269 -18.08 -2.26 11.73
CA ASP A 269 -18.58 -3.61 11.93
C ASP A 269 -17.66 -4.38 12.89
N LEU A 270 -17.93 -4.20 14.19
CA LEU A 270 -17.11 -4.77 15.26
C LEU A 270 -17.22 -6.30 15.36
N GLU A 271 -18.32 -6.88 14.92
CA GLU A 271 -18.53 -8.32 14.97
C GLU A 271 -17.60 -9.03 13.98
N ASN A 272 -17.65 -8.64 12.71
CA ASN A 272 -16.79 -9.22 11.69
C ASN A 272 -15.32 -8.86 11.90
N ALA A 273 -15.00 -7.66 12.37
CA ALA A 273 -13.64 -7.28 12.72
C ALA A 273 -13.03 -8.21 13.81
N ASP A 274 -13.83 -8.56 14.84
CA ASP A 274 -13.44 -9.48 15.91
C ASP A 274 -13.24 -10.92 15.38
N ILE A 275 -14.19 -11.41 14.55
CA ILE A 275 -14.12 -12.74 13.94
C ILE A 275 -12.83 -12.92 13.14
N TYR A 276 -12.57 -12.01 12.19
CA TYR A 276 -11.42 -12.14 11.31
C TYR A 276 -10.08 -11.90 12.01
N SER A 277 -10.01 -10.97 12.96
CA SER A 277 -8.78 -10.75 13.73
C SER A 277 -8.45 -11.96 14.62
N LYS A 278 -9.44 -12.54 15.27
CA LYS A 278 -9.27 -13.76 16.08
C LYS A 278 -8.96 -15.00 15.25
N ALA A 279 -9.49 -15.12 14.03
CA ALA A 279 -9.14 -16.19 13.11
C ALA A 279 -7.63 -16.17 12.77
N VAL A 280 -7.07 -14.99 12.49
CA VAL A 280 -5.63 -14.84 12.25
C VAL A 280 -4.83 -15.18 13.51
N ILE A 281 -5.18 -14.63 14.66
CA ILE A 281 -4.51 -14.92 15.95
C ILE A 281 -4.55 -16.42 16.24
N GLY A 282 -5.72 -17.04 16.12
CA GLY A 282 -5.96 -18.46 16.42
C GLY A 282 -5.25 -19.42 15.46
N SER A 283 -4.81 -18.96 14.29
CA SER A 283 -4.00 -19.77 13.37
C SER A 283 -2.65 -20.18 13.94
N ASN A 284 -2.11 -19.41 14.89
CA ASN A 284 -0.78 -19.56 15.49
C ASN A 284 0.38 -19.61 14.46
N LYS A 285 0.16 -19.16 13.22
CA LYS A 285 1.17 -19.16 12.15
C LYS A 285 2.09 -17.95 12.20
N PHE A 286 1.70 -16.88 12.87
CA PHE A 286 2.43 -15.62 12.96
C PHE A 286 2.67 -15.29 14.43
N PRO A 287 3.68 -15.88 15.05
CA PRO A 287 3.94 -15.66 16.49
C PRO A 287 4.45 -14.24 16.72
N LEU A 288 4.05 -13.64 17.85
CA LEU A 288 4.70 -12.40 18.31
C LEU A 288 6.18 -12.65 18.60
N ILE A 289 7.01 -11.62 18.42
CA ILE A 289 8.46 -11.73 18.65
C ILE A 289 8.78 -12.18 20.07
N THR A 290 9.97 -12.76 20.22
CA THR A 290 10.57 -13.08 21.52
C THR A 290 11.66 -12.07 21.87
N SER A 291 12.08 -12.08 23.15
CA SER A 291 13.20 -11.24 23.62
C SER A 291 14.49 -11.45 22.83
N ASN A 292 14.75 -12.66 22.35
CA ASN A 292 15.96 -12.98 21.57
C ASN A 292 16.02 -12.21 20.26
N VAL A 293 14.89 -12.01 19.57
CA VAL A 293 14.83 -11.22 18.34
C VAL A 293 15.18 -9.75 18.63
N ALA A 294 14.60 -9.20 19.69
CA ALA A 294 14.85 -7.82 20.09
C ALA A 294 16.27 -7.59 20.61
N ALA A 295 16.85 -8.59 21.27
CA ALA A 295 18.20 -8.53 21.86
C ALA A 295 19.33 -8.87 20.86
N ALA A 296 19.01 -9.28 19.63
CA ALA A 296 20.03 -9.57 18.61
C ALA A 296 20.94 -8.36 18.38
N THR A 297 22.18 -8.62 17.95
CA THR A 297 23.13 -7.55 17.65
C THR A 297 22.60 -6.63 16.54
N ASN A 298 22.99 -5.37 16.55
CA ASN A 298 22.53 -4.36 15.60
C ASN A 298 22.67 -4.77 14.13
N ILE A 299 23.69 -5.57 13.82
CA ILE A 299 24.02 -6.03 12.46
C ILE A 299 22.96 -6.98 11.90
N ILE A 300 22.48 -7.92 12.73
CA ILE A 300 21.54 -8.98 12.31
C ILE A 300 20.14 -8.81 12.90
N ARG A 301 19.87 -7.70 13.56
CA ARG A 301 18.59 -7.47 14.24
C ARG A 301 17.45 -7.35 13.25
N ASP A 302 16.45 -8.19 13.40
CA ASP A 302 15.16 -8.04 12.73
C ASP A 302 14.34 -6.92 13.40
N ARG A 303 14.47 -5.70 12.87
CA ARG A 303 13.79 -4.52 13.41
C ARG A 303 12.33 -4.46 13.00
N THR A 304 11.95 -5.12 11.92
CA THR A 304 10.56 -5.10 11.43
C THR A 304 9.70 -6.17 12.06
N PHE A 305 10.31 -7.10 12.83
CA PHE A 305 9.64 -8.24 13.43
C PHE A 305 9.00 -9.14 12.37
N SER A 306 9.80 -9.61 11.42
CA SER A 306 9.38 -10.27 10.17
C SER A 306 8.48 -11.49 10.39
N GLN A 307 8.64 -12.22 11.51
CA GLN A 307 7.75 -13.36 11.86
C GLN A 307 6.30 -12.94 12.14
N GLU A 308 6.06 -11.65 12.39
CA GLU A 308 4.72 -11.06 12.58
C GLU A 308 4.08 -10.58 11.27
N HIS A 309 4.81 -10.58 10.15
CA HIS A 309 4.32 -10.05 8.89
C HIS A 309 3.28 -10.97 8.27
N LEU A 310 2.06 -10.47 8.14
CA LEU A 310 0.99 -11.07 7.36
C LEU A 310 1.12 -10.68 5.90
N PHE A 311 1.46 -9.39 5.66
CA PHE A 311 1.78 -8.85 4.34
C PHE A 311 2.83 -7.75 4.44
N SER A 312 3.82 -7.81 3.56
CA SER A 312 4.89 -6.81 3.41
C SER A 312 5.13 -6.52 1.94
N VAL A 313 5.46 -5.27 1.63
CA VAL A 313 6.01 -4.90 0.33
C VAL A 313 7.51 -5.18 0.34
N TYR A 314 7.99 -5.83 -0.71
CA TYR A 314 9.42 -5.99 -0.93
C TYR A 314 9.96 -4.78 -1.70
N ALA A 315 10.85 -4.03 -1.06
CA ALA A 315 11.42 -2.80 -1.58
C ALA A 315 12.94 -2.91 -1.71
N THR A 316 13.45 -2.93 -2.92
CA THR A 316 14.89 -2.96 -3.19
C THR A 316 15.58 -1.64 -2.82
N THR A 317 14.81 -0.56 -2.75
CA THR A 317 15.25 0.82 -2.50
C THR A 317 15.18 1.24 -1.04
N ILE A 318 14.80 0.33 -0.13
CA ILE A 318 14.59 0.64 1.30
C ILE A 318 15.81 1.31 1.96
N LYS A 319 17.03 0.89 1.58
CA LYS A 319 18.27 1.47 2.12
C LYS A 319 18.46 2.91 1.68
N ASP A 320 18.12 3.22 0.43
CA ASP A 320 18.25 4.57 -0.14
C ASP A 320 17.23 5.52 0.53
N TYR A 321 15.99 5.09 0.68
CA TYR A 321 14.96 5.87 1.38
C TYR A 321 15.29 6.05 2.87
N ASN A 322 15.74 4.99 3.54
CA ASN A 322 16.17 5.11 4.93
C ASN A 322 17.35 6.09 5.06
N SER A 323 18.30 6.03 4.14
CA SER A 323 19.43 6.96 4.11
C SER A 323 18.97 8.40 3.92
N ALA A 324 18.13 8.66 2.94
CA ALA A 324 17.63 10.01 2.63
C ALA A 324 16.84 10.62 3.80
N LEU A 325 16.01 9.84 4.48
CA LEU A 325 15.09 10.33 5.51
C LEU A 325 15.70 10.32 6.91
N PHE A 326 16.57 9.36 7.23
CA PHE A 326 16.98 9.08 8.61
C PHE A 326 18.49 9.13 8.86
N THR A 327 19.35 9.16 7.82
CA THR A 327 20.79 9.28 7.97
C THR A 327 21.39 10.53 7.35
N SER A 328 20.57 11.40 6.79
CA SER A 328 20.98 12.70 6.28
C SER A 328 21.47 13.64 7.41
N THR A 329 22.08 14.76 7.05
CA THR A 329 22.57 15.76 8.03
C THR A 329 21.47 16.32 8.93
N VAL A 330 20.21 16.32 8.46
CA VAL A 330 19.03 16.77 9.21
C VAL A 330 17.93 15.71 9.05
N PRO A 331 18.01 14.60 9.81
CA PRO A 331 17.09 13.48 9.64
C PRO A 331 15.72 13.75 10.28
N LEU A 332 14.71 13.03 9.80
CA LEU A 332 13.44 12.89 10.52
C LEU A 332 13.69 12.15 11.84
N ARG A 333 13.26 12.72 12.97
CA ARG A 333 13.51 12.15 14.30
C ARG A 333 12.47 12.57 15.32
N LEU A 334 12.42 11.86 16.44
CA LEU A 334 11.80 12.31 17.66
C LEU A 334 12.84 13.05 18.53
N GLN A 335 12.45 14.16 19.14
CA GLN A 335 13.25 14.77 20.20
C GLN A 335 13.25 13.85 21.44
N PRO A 336 14.28 13.93 22.33
CA PRO A 336 14.35 13.09 23.52
C PRO A 336 13.07 13.12 24.36
N ALA A 337 12.49 14.30 24.58
CA ALA A 337 11.25 14.46 25.32
C ALA A 337 10.08 13.74 24.63
N GLY A 338 9.96 13.84 23.30
CA GLY A 338 8.94 13.16 22.52
C GLY A 338 9.05 11.65 22.57
N LYS A 339 10.26 11.12 22.35
CA LYS A 339 10.52 9.69 22.48
C LYS A 339 10.14 9.17 23.86
N ASN A 340 10.56 9.86 24.93
CA ASN A 340 10.27 9.47 26.30
C ASN A 340 8.76 9.52 26.60
N THR A 341 8.04 10.50 26.02
CA THR A 341 6.59 10.62 26.16
C THR A 341 5.85 9.46 25.48
N VAL A 342 6.20 9.13 24.23
CA VAL A 342 5.58 8.01 23.50
C VAL A 342 5.81 6.70 24.25
N TYR A 343 7.05 6.43 24.65
CA TYR A 343 7.42 5.16 25.28
C TYR A 343 7.32 5.17 26.79
N THR A 344 6.92 6.30 27.42
CA THR A 344 6.66 6.46 28.86
C THR A 344 7.77 5.88 29.75
N THR A 345 9.03 6.22 29.45
CA THR A 345 10.21 5.65 30.13
C THR A 345 10.28 5.96 31.63
N GLY A 346 9.61 7.03 32.09
CA GLY A 346 9.53 7.38 33.52
C GLY A 346 8.67 6.48 34.40
N SER A 347 7.87 5.58 33.80
CA SER A 347 6.92 4.70 34.52
C SER A 347 7.30 3.21 34.50
N GLY A 348 8.60 2.89 34.38
CA GLY A 348 9.08 1.50 34.39
C GLY A 348 9.05 0.79 33.02
N ASN A 349 8.78 1.52 31.95
CA ASN A 349 8.74 0.99 30.57
C ASN A 349 10.11 1.10 29.84
N ALA A 350 11.21 1.30 30.55
CA ALA A 350 12.56 1.34 29.96
C ALA A 350 12.97 0.00 29.31
N SER A 351 12.24 -1.08 29.58
CA SER A 351 12.41 -2.40 28.98
C SER A 351 11.66 -2.59 27.65
N ASP A 352 10.91 -1.60 27.16
CA ASP A 352 10.20 -1.69 25.88
C ASP A 352 11.20 -1.93 24.74
N TYR A 353 11.12 -3.10 24.11
CA TYR A 353 12.05 -3.47 23.03
C TYR A 353 11.98 -2.51 21.84
N ARG A 354 10.83 -1.88 21.58
CA ARG A 354 10.68 -0.87 20.55
C ARG A 354 11.49 0.38 20.86
N TYR A 355 11.53 0.80 22.14
CA TYR A 355 12.36 1.93 22.59
C TYR A 355 13.85 1.65 22.37
N THR A 356 14.31 0.43 22.64
CA THR A 356 15.73 0.05 22.57
C THR A 356 16.17 -0.36 21.18
N SER A 357 15.28 -1.02 20.39
CA SER A 357 15.63 -1.61 19.10
C SER A 357 15.36 -0.69 17.91
N TRP A 358 14.40 0.23 18.03
CA TRP A 358 14.03 1.13 16.94
C TRP A 358 14.64 2.53 17.04
N PHE A 359 15.49 2.77 18.01
CA PHE A 359 16.22 4.03 18.20
C PHE A 359 17.66 3.75 18.63
N ASP A 360 18.24 2.71 18.07
CA ASP A 360 19.61 2.38 18.33
C ASP A 360 20.58 3.39 17.68
N ASN A 361 21.72 3.61 18.30
CA ASN A 361 22.65 4.68 17.93
C ASN A 361 23.50 4.39 16.68
N ASN A 362 23.07 3.47 15.81
CA ASN A 362 23.74 3.22 14.53
C ASN A 362 23.47 4.31 13.49
N GLN A 363 22.56 5.23 13.80
CA GLN A 363 22.28 6.39 12.99
C GLN A 363 23.13 7.59 13.48
N ALA A 364 23.52 8.46 12.56
CA ALA A 364 24.38 9.60 12.83
C ALA A 364 23.81 10.61 13.86
N ALA A 365 22.50 10.60 14.10
CA ALA A 365 21.83 11.45 15.05
C ALA A 365 21.05 10.67 16.11
N VAL A 366 21.00 11.20 17.33
CA VAL A 366 20.27 10.62 18.47
C VAL A 366 18.76 10.65 18.22
N ASN A 367 18.06 9.59 18.62
CA ASN A 367 16.59 9.44 18.53
C ASN A 367 16.01 9.42 17.11
N VAL A 368 16.82 9.07 16.14
CA VAL A 368 16.34 8.78 14.78
C VAL A 368 15.71 7.39 14.81
N PRO A 369 14.48 7.22 14.30
CA PRO A 369 13.88 5.90 14.16
C PRO A 369 14.70 5.02 13.20
N SER A 370 15.04 3.81 13.64
CA SER A 370 15.87 2.86 12.89
C SER A 370 15.12 1.58 12.48
N LYS A 371 13.79 1.59 12.52
CA LYS A 371 12.98 0.41 12.21
C LYS A 371 13.26 -0.16 10.83
N PHE A 372 13.52 0.69 9.85
CA PHE A 372 13.86 0.31 8.47
C PHE A 372 15.35 0.40 8.15
N PHE A 373 16.20 0.62 9.15
CA PHE A 373 17.64 0.51 8.97
C PHE A 373 18.04 -0.94 8.69
N GLN A 374 18.81 -1.16 7.63
CA GLN A 374 19.31 -2.48 7.23
C GLN A 374 20.81 -2.46 7.05
N ASP A 375 21.52 -3.22 7.91
CA ASP A 375 22.94 -3.49 7.73
C ASP A 375 23.18 -4.38 6.50
N ASN A 376 24.37 -4.32 5.91
CA ASN A 376 24.71 -5.15 4.77
C ASN A 376 24.82 -6.64 5.12
N ASN A 377 25.02 -6.96 6.39
CA ASN A 377 25.10 -8.34 6.89
C ASN A 377 23.75 -8.88 7.41
N LEU A 378 22.66 -8.09 7.28
CA LEU A 378 21.33 -8.58 7.63
C LEU A 378 21.00 -9.81 6.75
N PRO A 379 20.48 -10.92 7.32
CA PRO A 379 20.07 -12.09 6.54
C PRO A 379 19.15 -11.70 5.37
N TYR A 380 19.35 -12.33 4.22
CA TYR A 380 18.65 -11.96 2.97
C TYR A 380 17.11 -11.97 3.12
N GLU A 381 16.59 -12.98 3.81
CA GLU A 381 15.17 -13.15 4.07
C GLU A 381 14.52 -12.01 4.90
N LEU A 382 15.35 -11.23 5.60
CA LEU A 382 14.91 -10.08 6.39
C LEU A 382 15.07 -8.75 5.65
N GLN A 383 15.81 -8.75 4.53
CA GLN A 383 16.04 -7.53 3.76
C GLN A 383 14.83 -7.11 2.94
N GLY A 384 14.69 -5.82 2.67
CA GLY A 384 13.70 -5.27 1.75
C GLY A 384 12.25 -5.26 2.24
N ASN A 385 11.94 -5.83 3.40
CA ASN A 385 10.56 -6.00 3.86
C ASN A 385 10.03 -4.75 4.57
N ILE A 386 8.95 -4.17 4.03
CA ILE A 386 8.18 -3.09 4.64
C ILE A 386 6.81 -3.64 5.01
N PRO A 387 6.48 -3.80 6.30
CA PRO A 387 5.22 -4.38 6.71
C PRO A 387 4.05 -3.46 6.37
N VAL A 388 3.01 -4.03 5.78
CA VAL A 388 1.71 -3.39 5.52
C VAL A 388 0.68 -3.87 6.55
N ILE A 389 0.75 -5.15 6.92
CA ILE A 389 -0.12 -5.76 7.94
C ILE A 389 0.72 -6.69 8.80
N ARG A 390 0.65 -6.53 10.12
CA ARG A 390 1.30 -7.40 11.11
C ARG A 390 0.29 -7.99 12.08
N VAL A 391 0.61 -9.15 12.66
CA VAL A 391 -0.28 -9.83 13.61
C VAL A 391 -0.53 -9.02 14.87
N SER A 392 0.39 -8.16 15.30
CA SER A 392 0.18 -7.24 16.43
C SER A 392 -1.06 -6.35 16.24
N GLU A 393 -1.36 -5.93 15.01
CA GLU A 393 -2.59 -5.19 14.70
C GLU A 393 -3.85 -6.01 14.95
N MET A 394 -3.82 -7.31 14.67
CA MET A 394 -4.97 -8.20 14.92
C MET A 394 -5.30 -8.27 16.42
N TYR A 395 -4.28 -8.29 17.28
CA TYR A 395 -4.49 -8.20 18.73
C TYR A 395 -5.11 -6.87 19.14
N TYR A 396 -4.69 -5.76 18.52
CA TYR A 396 -5.26 -4.43 18.82
C TYR A 396 -6.70 -4.31 18.31
N ILE A 397 -7.01 -4.84 17.13
CA ILE A 397 -8.39 -4.89 16.60
C ILE A 397 -9.29 -5.68 17.54
N ALA A 398 -8.88 -6.91 17.93
CA ALA A 398 -9.66 -7.74 18.83
C ALA A 398 -9.81 -7.09 20.21
N ALA A 399 -8.77 -6.43 20.73
CA ALA A 399 -8.82 -5.71 22.01
C ALA A 399 -9.80 -4.52 21.94
N GLU A 400 -9.79 -3.76 20.84
CA GLU A 400 -10.73 -2.67 20.65
C GLU A 400 -12.17 -3.16 20.52
N CYS A 401 -12.40 -4.25 19.78
CA CYS A 401 -13.73 -4.88 19.66
C CYS A 401 -14.28 -5.34 21.02
N ALA A 402 -13.44 -6.01 21.83
CA ALA A 402 -13.81 -6.42 23.17
C ALA A 402 -14.15 -5.21 24.05
N ASN A 403 -13.30 -4.17 24.04
CA ASN A 403 -13.52 -2.95 24.80
C ASN A 403 -14.82 -2.23 24.40
N LYS A 404 -15.13 -2.15 23.13
CA LYS A 404 -16.39 -1.57 22.63
C LYS A 404 -17.63 -2.36 23.03
N LYS A 405 -17.49 -3.66 23.30
CA LYS A 405 -18.52 -4.53 23.85
C LYS A 405 -18.57 -4.52 25.40
N ASN A 406 -17.83 -3.59 26.04
CA ASN A 406 -17.63 -3.48 27.49
C ASN A 406 -16.94 -4.70 28.15
N ASP A 407 -16.28 -5.55 27.39
CA ASP A 407 -15.43 -6.63 27.90
C ASP A 407 -13.99 -6.15 28.07
N ILE A 408 -13.79 -5.32 29.09
CA ILE A 408 -12.50 -4.69 29.42
C ILE A 408 -11.43 -5.77 29.70
N ASN A 409 -11.81 -6.86 30.39
CA ASN A 409 -10.88 -7.91 30.79
C ASN A 409 -10.30 -8.64 29.56
N SER A 410 -11.14 -9.05 28.63
CA SER A 410 -10.69 -9.68 27.38
C SER A 410 -9.87 -8.71 26.53
N GLY A 411 -10.29 -7.45 26.43
CA GLY A 411 -9.55 -6.42 25.72
C GLY A 411 -8.15 -6.20 26.30
N ALA A 412 -8.06 -6.09 27.62
CA ALA A 412 -6.78 -5.95 28.32
C ALA A 412 -5.89 -7.19 28.17
N ALA A 413 -6.47 -8.39 28.24
CA ALA A 413 -5.72 -9.64 28.06
C ALA A 413 -5.07 -9.72 26.66
N LEU A 414 -5.80 -9.34 25.61
CA LEU A 414 -5.27 -9.28 24.24
C LEU A 414 -4.15 -8.24 24.09
N LEU A 415 -4.35 -7.05 24.63
CA LEU A 415 -3.35 -5.98 24.62
C LEU A 415 -2.09 -6.40 25.38
N ASN A 416 -2.24 -7.04 26.54
CA ASN A 416 -1.14 -7.50 27.37
C ASN A 416 -0.31 -8.62 26.71
N LYS A 417 -0.86 -9.40 25.79
CA LYS A 417 -0.06 -10.36 24.99
C LYS A 417 0.98 -9.64 24.14
N VAL A 418 0.58 -8.57 23.44
CA VAL A 418 1.53 -7.77 22.65
C VAL A 418 2.51 -7.05 23.58
N ARG A 419 2.05 -6.45 24.67
CA ARG A 419 2.90 -5.77 25.66
C ARG A 419 3.99 -6.71 26.20
N ALA A 420 3.62 -7.91 26.59
CA ALA A 420 4.59 -8.93 27.07
C ALA A 420 5.64 -9.27 26.00
N ALA A 421 5.23 -9.42 24.74
CA ALA A 421 6.13 -9.63 23.61
C ALA A 421 7.03 -8.41 23.32
N ARG A 422 6.69 -7.24 23.82
CA ARG A 422 7.51 -6.01 23.74
C ARG A 422 8.33 -5.75 25.01
N GLY A 423 8.39 -6.71 25.96
CA GLY A 423 9.14 -6.60 27.21
C GLY A 423 8.46 -5.73 28.28
N LEU A 424 7.16 -5.47 28.14
CA LEU A 424 6.38 -4.65 29.06
C LEU A 424 5.58 -5.49 30.02
N ASN A 425 5.43 -4.99 31.24
CA ASN A 425 4.53 -5.56 32.23
C ASN A 425 3.06 -5.44 31.77
N ALA A 426 2.23 -6.34 32.28
CA ALA A 426 0.78 -6.24 32.12
C ALA A 426 0.25 -4.90 32.67
N LEU A 427 -0.80 -4.39 32.03
CA LEU A 427 -1.52 -3.22 32.51
C LEU A 427 -2.12 -3.53 33.89
N ASN A 428 -1.98 -2.56 34.79
CA ASN A 428 -2.61 -2.65 36.11
C ASN A 428 -4.14 -2.51 35.97
N ALA A 429 -4.89 -3.40 36.57
CA ALA A 429 -6.36 -3.40 36.55
C ALA A 429 -6.95 -2.06 36.99
N ALA A 430 -6.36 -1.40 38.00
CA ALA A 430 -6.80 -0.07 38.42
C ALA A 430 -6.60 1.03 37.34
N GLY A 431 -5.57 0.89 36.48
CA GLY A 431 -5.28 1.81 35.39
C GLY A 431 -6.18 1.66 34.17
N ILE A 432 -6.89 0.52 34.06
CA ILE A 432 -7.78 0.19 32.94
C ILE A 432 -9.21 -0.13 33.40
N ALA A 433 -9.67 0.53 34.48
CA ALA A 433 -10.96 0.24 35.09
C ALA A 433 -12.17 0.62 34.22
N THR A 434 -12.00 1.40 33.16
CA THR A 434 -13.08 1.86 32.28
C THR A 434 -12.73 1.60 30.81
N THR A 435 -13.77 1.57 29.95
CA THR A 435 -13.58 1.48 28.48
C THR A 435 -12.74 2.63 27.92
N ASP A 436 -12.84 3.82 28.50
CA ASP A 436 -12.06 5.00 28.08
C ASP A 436 -10.59 4.84 28.46
N SER A 437 -10.30 4.34 29.65
CA SER A 437 -8.92 4.07 30.07
C SER A 437 -8.26 2.99 29.19
N LEU A 438 -8.97 1.89 28.91
CA LEU A 438 -8.45 0.86 28.00
C LEU A 438 -8.31 1.39 26.57
N SER A 439 -9.26 2.18 26.06
CA SER A 439 -9.13 2.85 24.75
C SER A 439 -7.88 3.74 24.67
N THR A 440 -7.55 4.44 25.76
CA THR A 440 -6.35 5.26 25.86
C THR A 440 -5.09 4.41 25.78
N GLU A 441 -5.04 3.28 26.45
CA GLU A 441 -3.89 2.37 26.41
C GLU A 441 -3.75 1.69 25.03
N ILE A 442 -4.84 1.29 24.38
CA ILE A 442 -4.82 0.78 22.99
C ILE A 442 -4.23 1.84 22.06
N MET A 443 -4.66 3.09 22.16
CA MET A 443 -4.14 4.19 21.37
C MET A 443 -2.63 4.40 21.58
N ARG A 444 -2.17 4.37 22.84
CA ARG A 444 -0.74 4.51 23.17
C ARG A 444 0.09 3.37 22.59
N GLU A 445 -0.40 2.14 22.70
CA GLU A 445 0.29 0.98 22.10
C GLU A 445 0.31 1.07 20.58
N TYR A 446 -0.77 1.57 19.95
CA TYR A 446 -0.84 1.79 18.50
C TYR A 446 0.21 2.81 18.03
N GLN A 447 0.36 3.93 18.75
CA GLN A 447 1.39 4.94 18.45
C GLN A 447 2.81 4.38 18.53
N LYS A 448 3.11 3.57 19.57
CA LYS A 448 4.41 2.92 19.72
C LYS A 448 4.70 1.93 18.61
N GLU A 449 3.71 1.11 18.29
CA GLU A 449 3.86 -0.04 17.39
C GLU A 449 4.01 0.35 15.94
N PHE A 450 3.24 1.34 15.48
CA PHE A 450 3.17 1.72 14.07
C PHE A 450 3.99 2.96 13.70
N ILE A 451 4.99 3.30 14.54
CA ILE A 451 5.98 4.31 14.12
C ILE A 451 6.62 3.89 12.79
N GLN A 452 6.76 4.82 11.85
CA GLN A 452 7.26 4.61 10.49
C GLN A 452 6.37 3.71 9.60
N GLU A 453 5.21 3.21 10.04
CA GLU A 453 4.32 2.35 9.23
C GLU A 453 3.07 3.06 8.69
N GLY A 454 2.90 4.36 8.93
CA GLY A 454 1.80 5.17 8.39
C GLY A 454 0.40 4.88 8.95
N GLN A 455 0.22 3.83 9.76
CA GLN A 455 -1.12 3.39 10.20
C GLN A 455 -1.73 4.31 11.28
N THR A 456 -0.91 5.04 12.02
CA THR A 456 -1.37 5.94 13.11
C THR A 456 -2.27 7.05 12.58
N PHE A 457 -1.98 7.63 11.40
CA PHE A 457 -2.85 8.63 10.76
C PHE A 457 -4.26 8.09 10.52
N PHE A 458 -4.38 6.89 9.95
CA PHE A 458 -5.67 6.27 9.67
C PHE A 458 -6.42 5.84 10.94
N TYR A 459 -5.70 5.50 12.00
CA TYR A 459 -6.30 5.22 13.32
C TYR A 459 -7.01 6.46 13.88
N TYR A 460 -6.37 7.62 13.88
CA TYR A 460 -6.96 8.86 14.32
C TYR A 460 -8.14 9.29 13.43
N LYS A 461 -7.97 9.20 12.11
CA LYS A 461 -9.04 9.51 11.14
C LYS A 461 -10.28 8.66 11.38
N ARG A 462 -10.12 7.34 11.53
CA ARG A 462 -11.24 6.42 11.78
C ARG A 462 -12.02 6.80 13.03
N LEU A 463 -11.35 7.22 14.07
CA LEU A 463 -11.97 7.64 15.34
C LEU A 463 -12.40 9.09 15.35
N ASN A 464 -12.17 9.82 14.26
CA ASN A 464 -12.40 11.26 14.14
C ASN A 464 -11.83 12.05 15.34
N LYS A 465 -10.62 11.67 15.75
CA LYS A 465 -9.91 12.30 16.87
C LYS A 465 -8.89 13.29 16.35
N ASP A 466 -8.64 14.34 17.14
CA ASP A 466 -7.57 15.29 16.87
C ASP A 466 -6.22 14.59 16.89
N LEU A 467 -5.40 14.86 15.87
CA LEU A 467 -4.00 14.46 15.85
C LEU A 467 -3.25 15.21 16.94
N LYS A 468 -2.64 14.48 17.86
CA LYS A 468 -1.86 15.06 18.94
C LYS A 468 -0.37 14.92 18.65
N LEU A 469 0.31 16.05 18.67
CA LEU A 469 1.77 16.07 18.72
C LEU A 469 2.27 15.40 19.98
N VAL A 470 3.41 14.74 19.84
CA VAL A 470 4.14 14.21 20.99
C VAL A 470 4.70 15.34 21.85
N THR A 471 5.09 16.45 21.26
CA THR A 471 5.79 17.56 21.94
C THR A 471 5.23 18.97 21.68
N GLY A 472 4.01 19.07 21.19
CA GLY A 472 3.39 20.37 20.93
C GLY A 472 2.29 20.29 19.87
N THR A 473 1.43 21.28 19.81
CA THR A 473 0.36 21.34 18.81
C THR A 473 0.78 22.27 17.67
N PRO A 474 0.59 21.93 16.39
CA PRO A 474 0.73 22.90 15.31
C PRO A 474 -0.17 24.10 15.61
N ALA A 475 0.25 25.26 15.16
CA ALA A 475 -0.49 26.50 15.38
C ALA A 475 -1.94 26.43 14.85
N THR A 476 -2.20 25.63 13.82
CA THR A 476 -3.54 25.43 13.22
C THR A 476 -3.62 24.10 12.52
N ILE A 477 -4.57 23.25 12.90
CA ILE A 477 -4.92 22.02 12.17
C ILE A 477 -6.14 22.36 11.31
N PRO A 478 -6.10 22.15 9.97
CA PRO A 478 -7.27 22.37 9.12
C PRO A 478 -8.45 21.48 9.51
N ALA A 479 -9.69 21.97 9.33
CA ALA A 479 -10.89 21.21 9.65
C ALA A 479 -10.99 19.89 8.86
N ASP A 480 -10.50 19.89 7.61
CA ASP A 480 -10.54 18.74 6.69
C ASP A 480 -9.18 18.02 6.59
N VAL A 481 -8.37 18.06 7.66
CA VAL A 481 -7.04 17.44 7.70
C VAL A 481 -7.00 15.97 7.24
N TYR A 482 -8.09 15.26 7.42
CA TYR A 482 -8.19 13.84 7.09
C TYR A 482 -8.58 13.54 5.64
N VAL A 483 -8.85 14.55 4.80
CA VAL A 483 -9.33 14.34 3.43
C VAL A 483 -8.34 14.93 2.44
N PHE A 484 -7.73 14.07 1.65
CA PHE A 484 -6.87 14.53 0.56
C PHE A 484 -7.70 15.12 -0.57
N PRO A 485 -7.22 16.19 -1.22
CA PRO A 485 -7.92 16.75 -2.36
C PRO A 485 -7.88 15.77 -3.55
N ILE A 486 -9.03 15.55 -4.15
CA ILE A 486 -9.14 14.77 -5.41
C ILE A 486 -8.32 15.47 -6.51
N PRO A 487 -7.53 14.74 -7.33
CA PRO A 487 -6.80 15.33 -8.45
C PRO A 487 -7.70 16.13 -9.40
N ASP A 488 -7.21 17.28 -9.87
CA ASP A 488 -8.04 18.15 -10.70
C ASP A 488 -8.38 17.51 -12.04
N LYS A 489 -7.45 16.73 -12.60
CA LYS A 489 -7.71 15.95 -13.82
C LYS A 489 -8.87 14.96 -13.65
N GLU A 490 -8.99 14.33 -12.46
CA GLU A 490 -10.11 13.42 -12.20
C GLU A 490 -11.45 14.16 -12.20
N LYS A 491 -11.49 15.36 -11.64
CA LYS A 491 -12.69 16.21 -11.64
C LYS A 491 -13.11 16.69 -13.02
N GLU A 492 -12.17 16.86 -13.95
CA GLU A 492 -12.44 17.28 -15.32
C GLU A 492 -13.15 16.19 -16.14
N TYR A 493 -12.87 14.91 -15.87
CA TYR A 493 -13.36 13.77 -16.65
C TYR A 493 -14.46 12.98 -15.97
N ASN A 494 -14.69 13.16 -14.66
CA ASN A 494 -15.62 12.36 -13.87
C ASN A 494 -16.51 13.27 -13.00
N HIS A 495 -17.60 13.75 -13.61
CA HIS A 495 -18.58 14.67 -13.00
C HIS A 495 -19.69 13.94 -12.23
#